data_06c1fb40a96ec7f9f06bc7dad02b456f
#
_entry.id   06c1fb40a96ec7f9f06bc7dad02b456f
#
_cell.length_a   1.000
_cell.length_b   1.000
_cell.length_c   1.000
_cell.angle_alpha   90.00
_cell.angle_beta   90.00
_cell.angle_gamma   90.00
#
_symmetry.space_group_name_H-M   'P 1'
#
loop_
_entity.id
_entity.type
_entity.pdbx_description
1 polymer ?
#
loop_
_entity_poly.entity_id
_entity_poly.type
_entity_poly.pdbx_seq_one_letter_code
_entity_poly.pdbx_strand_id
1 'polypeptide(L)'
;VDAGALPELNAAELEAQVARDSANLITAQTQIAVDKLTLKALINLPADAAFELEVPPVEQIPVDNILEISPATIYVMATQSQPQIKVNNLRLQAAQKSYEAARGRQYPSVSLFGQLGTAFNSSFKSFNQVNIGDQPTPAYILSGTDKMYVYSPQFDAISSKKSFGQLWNGYGAQVKNNFGQGIGIGLSIPIFNGWSARANIERAKWDIKSKSLAIEQDTLQLKQDVYTAFSQALGSFHTFNARQKEVATAERSFDLASKRYDIGTMQTIEWLTNQSNLYNARINKLIAQYDYVFKMKVLEFYKGQGIRL
;
A
#
# COMPACT_ATOMS: atom_id res chain seq x y z
N VAL A 1 10.22 -36.31 -54.81
CA VAL A 1 10.55 -35.44 -55.95
C VAL A 1 11.55 -36.15 -56.87
N ASP A 2 12.68 -36.58 -56.34
CA ASP A 2 13.77 -37.22 -57.10
C ASP A 2 13.35 -38.52 -57.80
N ALA A 3 12.32 -39.22 -57.30
CA ALA A 3 11.74 -40.39 -57.90
C ALA A 3 10.58 -40.11 -58.88
N GLY A 4 10.25 -38.83 -59.15
CA GLY A 4 9.17 -38.40 -60.04
C GLY A 4 7.75 -38.68 -59.54
N ALA A 5 7.58 -39.09 -58.26
CA ALA A 5 6.29 -39.49 -57.69
C ALA A 5 5.43 -38.29 -57.20
N LEU A 6 6.05 -37.14 -56.88
CA LEU A 6 5.35 -35.95 -56.39
C LEU A 6 5.84 -34.70 -57.11
N PRO A 7 4.98 -33.72 -57.38
CA PRO A 7 5.38 -32.43 -57.93
C PRO A 7 6.37 -31.69 -57.01
N GLU A 8 7.34 -30.98 -57.58
CA GLU A 8 8.31 -30.15 -56.86
C GLU A 8 7.60 -29.05 -55.98
N LEU A 9 6.43 -28.59 -56.40
CA LEU A 9 5.59 -27.70 -55.65
C LEU A 9 5.23 -28.24 -54.26
N ASN A 10 4.90 -29.53 -54.16
CA ASN A 10 4.51 -30.13 -52.85
C ASN A 10 5.70 -30.15 -51.88
N ALA A 11 6.94 -30.34 -52.38
CA ALA A 11 8.15 -30.26 -51.54
C ALA A 11 8.35 -28.86 -51.01
N ALA A 12 8.22 -27.82 -51.84
CA ALA A 12 8.38 -26.45 -51.45
C ALA A 12 7.29 -26.01 -50.43
N GLU A 13 6.04 -26.47 -50.59
CA GLU A 13 4.95 -26.19 -49.64
C GLU A 13 5.23 -26.86 -48.27
N LEU A 14 5.75 -28.05 -48.23
CA LEU A 14 6.13 -28.75 -47.00
C LEU A 14 7.29 -28.06 -46.28
N GLU A 15 8.34 -27.66 -47.01
CA GLU A 15 9.45 -26.90 -46.46
C GLU A 15 8.98 -25.58 -45.86
N ALA A 16 8.09 -24.84 -46.55
CA ALA A 16 7.50 -23.63 -46.02
C ALA A 16 6.66 -23.88 -44.76
N GLN A 17 5.95 -25.00 -44.67
CA GLN A 17 5.20 -25.38 -43.46
C GLN A 17 6.15 -25.68 -42.30
N VAL A 18 7.22 -26.47 -42.51
CA VAL A 18 8.23 -26.77 -41.49
C VAL A 18 8.88 -25.49 -40.96
N ALA A 19 9.19 -24.53 -41.85
CA ALA A 19 9.75 -23.26 -41.47
C ALA A 19 8.76 -22.44 -40.58
N ARG A 20 7.47 -22.40 -40.94
CA ARG A 20 6.42 -21.76 -40.15
C ARG A 20 6.26 -22.40 -38.77
N ASP A 21 6.21 -23.74 -38.73
CA ASP A 21 6.05 -24.48 -37.46
C ASP A 21 7.25 -24.31 -36.56
N SER A 22 8.46 -24.27 -37.12
CA SER A 22 9.69 -23.97 -36.38
C SER A 22 9.68 -22.57 -35.79
N ALA A 23 9.25 -21.56 -36.56
CA ALA A 23 9.10 -20.19 -36.05
C ALA A 23 8.08 -20.09 -34.93
N ASN A 24 6.94 -20.75 -35.07
CA ASN A 24 5.91 -20.85 -34.04
C ASN A 24 6.41 -21.50 -32.76
N LEU A 25 7.20 -22.60 -32.89
CA LEU A 25 7.81 -23.28 -31.76
C LEU A 25 8.76 -22.38 -30.99
N ILE A 26 9.66 -21.66 -31.68
CA ILE A 26 10.62 -20.74 -31.09
C ILE A 26 9.87 -19.60 -30.39
N THR A 27 8.82 -19.06 -31.01
CA THR A 27 7.97 -18.00 -30.41
C THR A 27 7.32 -18.50 -29.13
N ALA A 28 6.73 -19.70 -29.12
CA ALA A 28 6.11 -20.30 -27.96
C ALA A 28 7.11 -20.56 -26.81
N GLN A 29 8.30 -21.08 -27.14
CA GLN A 29 9.37 -21.29 -26.15
C GLN A 29 9.84 -19.96 -25.53
N THR A 30 10.00 -18.93 -26.36
CA THR A 30 10.35 -17.58 -25.89
C THR A 30 9.28 -17.01 -24.96
N GLN A 31 7.99 -17.16 -25.32
CA GLN A 31 6.89 -16.70 -24.49
C GLN A 31 6.88 -17.41 -23.12
N ILE A 32 7.09 -18.71 -23.07
CA ILE A 32 7.22 -19.46 -21.80
C ILE A 32 8.36 -18.90 -20.94
N ALA A 33 9.51 -18.57 -21.55
CA ALA A 33 10.62 -17.98 -20.81
C ALA A 33 10.28 -16.60 -20.24
N VAL A 34 9.61 -15.74 -21.01
CA VAL A 34 9.13 -14.42 -20.58
C VAL A 34 8.08 -14.54 -19.45
N ASP A 35 7.14 -15.46 -19.59
CA ASP A 35 6.10 -15.70 -18.59
C ASP A 35 6.70 -16.18 -17.26
N LYS A 36 7.70 -17.09 -17.32
CA LYS A 36 8.45 -17.52 -16.12
C LYS A 36 9.18 -16.36 -15.45
N LEU A 37 9.79 -15.45 -16.20
CA LEU A 37 10.42 -14.25 -15.66
C LEU A 37 9.40 -13.32 -15.01
N THR A 38 8.23 -13.17 -15.62
CA THR A 38 7.12 -12.38 -15.06
C THR A 38 6.64 -12.97 -13.74
N LEU A 39 6.48 -14.31 -13.66
CA LEU A 39 6.11 -14.99 -12.41
C LEU A 39 7.18 -14.80 -11.33
N LYS A 40 8.47 -14.94 -11.67
CA LYS A 40 9.57 -14.67 -10.73
C LYS A 40 9.49 -13.25 -10.18
N ALA A 41 9.24 -12.25 -11.02
CA ALA A 41 9.09 -10.87 -10.60
C ALA A 41 7.91 -10.68 -9.65
N LEU A 42 6.75 -11.31 -9.92
CA LEU A 42 5.57 -11.25 -9.07
C LEU A 42 5.78 -11.85 -7.68
N ILE A 43 6.60 -12.90 -7.56
CA ILE A 43 6.93 -13.54 -6.27
C ILE A 43 8.25 -13.01 -5.67
N ASN A 44 8.80 -11.96 -6.26
CA ASN A 44 10.03 -11.30 -5.82
C ASN A 44 11.26 -12.24 -5.80
N LEU A 45 11.36 -13.15 -6.77
CA LEU A 45 12.54 -13.98 -7.00
C LEU A 45 13.50 -13.29 -7.99
N PRO A 46 14.84 -13.41 -7.80
CA PRO A 46 15.82 -12.96 -8.78
C PRO A 46 15.65 -13.65 -10.13
N ALA A 47 15.95 -12.95 -11.23
CA ALA A 47 15.78 -13.46 -12.58
C ALA A 47 16.63 -14.71 -12.87
N ASP A 48 17.80 -14.81 -12.25
CA ASP A 48 18.77 -15.91 -12.35
C ASP A 48 18.49 -17.07 -11.40
N ALA A 49 17.58 -16.93 -10.43
CA ALA A 49 17.23 -18.00 -9.50
C ALA A 49 16.65 -19.23 -10.24
N ALA A 50 16.98 -20.42 -9.80
CA ALA A 50 16.33 -21.63 -10.29
C ALA A 50 14.83 -21.60 -9.96
N PHE A 51 13.99 -21.83 -10.97
CA PHE A 51 12.53 -21.81 -10.82
C PHE A 51 11.90 -22.84 -11.75
N GLU A 52 11.30 -23.86 -11.17
CA GLU A 52 10.52 -24.85 -11.89
C GLU A 52 9.05 -24.65 -11.55
N LEU A 53 8.22 -24.66 -12.57
CA LEU A 53 6.77 -24.52 -12.43
C LEU A 53 6.14 -25.91 -12.53
N GLU A 54 5.50 -26.34 -11.46
CA GLU A 54 4.62 -27.50 -11.49
C GLU A 54 3.28 -27.10 -12.09
N VAL A 55 2.89 -27.76 -13.17
CA VAL A 55 1.61 -27.52 -13.83
C VAL A 55 0.69 -28.72 -13.56
N PRO A 56 -0.26 -28.64 -12.64
CA PRO A 56 -1.18 -29.72 -12.39
C PRO A 56 -2.04 -29.97 -13.65
N PRO A 57 -2.38 -31.23 -13.96
CA PRO A 57 -3.35 -31.53 -15.02
C PRO A 57 -4.66 -30.80 -14.73
N VAL A 58 -5.15 -30.06 -15.72
CA VAL A 58 -6.32 -29.17 -15.54
C VAL A 58 -7.59 -29.96 -15.13
N GLU A 59 -7.68 -31.24 -15.46
CA GLU A 59 -8.76 -32.12 -15.06
C GLU A 59 -8.76 -32.46 -13.56
N GLN A 60 -7.64 -32.31 -12.89
CA GLN A 60 -7.48 -32.58 -11.45
C GLN A 60 -7.79 -31.35 -10.58
N ILE A 61 -7.87 -30.17 -11.19
CA ILE A 61 -8.19 -28.94 -10.47
C ILE A 61 -9.68 -28.94 -10.15
N PRO A 62 -10.07 -29.02 -8.86
CA PRO A 62 -11.47 -29.06 -8.51
C PRO A 62 -12.12 -27.71 -8.77
N VAL A 63 -13.27 -27.70 -9.43
CA VAL A 63 -14.09 -26.53 -9.66
C VAL A 63 -15.56 -26.85 -9.39
N ASP A 64 -16.25 -25.91 -8.80
CA ASP A 64 -17.70 -26.01 -8.58
C ASP A 64 -18.47 -25.99 -9.91
N ASN A 65 -19.66 -26.57 -9.92
CA ASN A 65 -20.55 -26.48 -11.09
C ASN A 65 -21.15 -25.07 -11.17
N ILE A 66 -20.75 -24.29 -12.19
CA ILE A 66 -21.21 -22.91 -12.36
C ILE A 66 -22.73 -22.81 -12.53
N LEU A 67 -23.39 -23.82 -13.06
CA LEU A 67 -24.85 -23.82 -13.28
C LEU A 67 -25.64 -23.89 -11.98
N GLU A 68 -25.02 -24.32 -10.89
CA GLU A 68 -25.64 -24.43 -9.55
C GLU A 68 -25.36 -23.20 -8.67
N ILE A 69 -24.57 -22.26 -9.14
CA ILE A 69 -24.12 -21.10 -8.37
C ILE A 69 -24.93 -19.86 -8.79
N SER A 70 -25.38 -19.08 -7.81
CA SER A 70 -26.01 -17.78 -8.04
C SER A 70 -25.00 -16.63 -7.79
N PRO A 71 -24.91 -15.64 -8.69
CA PRO A 71 -24.05 -14.46 -8.47
C PRO A 71 -24.47 -13.66 -7.23
N ALA A 72 -25.77 -13.68 -6.88
CA ALA A 72 -26.27 -13.03 -5.67
C ALA A 72 -25.69 -13.68 -4.39
N THR A 73 -25.58 -15.02 -4.34
CA THR A 73 -25.01 -15.74 -3.21
C THR A 73 -23.51 -15.44 -3.09
N ILE A 74 -22.77 -15.41 -4.21
CA ILE A 74 -21.35 -15.04 -4.22
C ILE A 74 -21.17 -13.62 -3.68
N TYR A 75 -21.99 -12.67 -4.11
CA TYR A 75 -21.93 -11.29 -3.64
C TYR A 75 -22.13 -11.18 -2.12
N VAL A 76 -23.10 -11.90 -1.55
CA VAL A 76 -23.31 -11.92 -0.10
C VAL A 76 -22.06 -12.46 0.64
N MET A 77 -21.47 -13.54 0.15
CA MET A 77 -20.22 -14.08 0.71
C MET A 77 -19.06 -13.09 0.56
N ALA A 78 -18.93 -12.44 -0.60
CA ALA A 78 -17.91 -11.44 -0.88
C ALA A 78 -17.98 -10.24 0.08
N THR A 79 -19.19 -9.76 0.41
CA THR A 79 -19.33 -8.65 1.37
C THR A 79 -18.83 -8.99 2.78
N GLN A 80 -18.79 -10.27 3.13
CA GLN A 80 -18.31 -10.73 4.43
C GLN A 80 -16.79 -11.06 4.42
N SER A 81 -16.30 -11.58 3.30
CA SER A 81 -14.92 -12.08 3.18
C SER A 81 -13.93 -11.02 2.70
N GLN A 82 -14.37 -10.03 1.89
CA GLN A 82 -13.47 -9.09 1.25
C GLN A 82 -12.86 -8.09 2.23
N PRO A 83 -11.51 -8.03 2.33
CA PRO A 83 -10.81 -7.11 3.26
C PRO A 83 -11.13 -5.65 3.02
N GLN A 84 -11.42 -5.26 1.77
CA GLN A 84 -11.74 -3.87 1.40
C GLN A 84 -12.96 -3.33 2.15
N ILE A 85 -13.99 -4.14 2.34
CA ILE A 85 -15.19 -3.77 3.11
C ILE A 85 -14.83 -3.47 4.57
N LYS A 86 -13.98 -4.31 5.16
CA LYS A 86 -13.49 -4.08 6.54
C LYS A 86 -12.65 -2.80 6.65
N VAL A 87 -11.75 -2.57 5.68
CA VAL A 87 -10.93 -1.35 5.60
C VAL A 87 -11.82 -0.11 5.54
N ASN A 88 -12.84 -0.12 4.69
CA ASN A 88 -13.76 1.01 4.53
C ASN A 88 -14.55 1.30 5.82
N ASN A 89 -15.03 0.27 6.49
CA ASN A 89 -15.72 0.42 7.78
C ASN A 89 -14.78 1.02 8.86
N LEU A 90 -13.53 0.56 8.92
CA LEU A 90 -12.53 1.12 9.85
C LEU A 90 -12.19 2.58 9.52
N ARG A 91 -12.11 2.94 8.23
CA ARG A 91 -11.93 4.34 7.81
C ARG A 91 -13.09 5.23 8.21
N LEU A 92 -14.33 4.74 8.11
CA LEU A 92 -15.51 5.46 8.59
C LEU A 92 -15.46 5.66 10.11
N GLN A 93 -15.12 4.62 10.87
CA GLN A 93 -14.96 4.73 12.32
C GLN A 93 -13.85 5.73 12.69
N ALA A 94 -12.72 5.72 11.98
CA ALA A 94 -11.64 6.69 12.18
C ALA A 94 -12.10 8.13 11.92
N ALA A 95 -12.90 8.37 10.86
CA ALA A 95 -13.47 9.68 10.57
C ALA A 95 -14.46 10.12 11.67
N GLN A 96 -15.26 9.19 12.23
CA GLN A 96 -16.15 9.46 13.38
C GLN A 96 -15.34 9.86 14.61
N LYS A 97 -14.23 9.17 14.91
CA LYS A 97 -13.33 9.55 16.02
C LYS A 97 -12.63 10.89 15.78
N SER A 98 -12.27 11.20 14.56
CA SER A 98 -11.72 12.51 14.17
C SER A 98 -12.74 13.63 14.40
N TYR A 99 -14.02 13.38 14.12
CA TYR A 99 -15.10 14.33 14.42
C TYR A 99 -15.27 14.54 15.93
N GLU A 100 -15.25 13.47 16.74
CA GLU A 100 -15.30 13.57 18.20
C GLU A 100 -14.11 14.39 18.73
N ALA A 101 -12.90 14.15 18.20
CA ALA A 101 -11.70 14.91 18.55
C ALA A 101 -11.81 16.39 18.15
N ALA A 102 -12.38 16.68 16.96
CA ALA A 102 -12.63 18.06 16.54
C ALA A 102 -13.61 18.78 17.48
N ARG A 103 -14.66 18.10 17.95
CA ARG A 103 -15.56 18.62 18.97
C ARG A 103 -14.85 18.85 20.30
N GLY A 104 -13.95 17.93 20.68
CA GLY A 104 -13.16 18.02 21.91
C GLY A 104 -12.37 19.33 22.03
N ARG A 105 -11.95 19.92 20.90
CA ARG A 105 -11.22 21.20 20.87
C ARG A 105 -12.04 22.41 21.29
N GLN A 106 -13.34 22.28 21.48
CA GLN A 106 -14.20 23.32 22.03
C GLN A 106 -14.23 23.34 23.58
N TYR A 107 -13.75 22.25 24.21
CA TYR A 107 -13.70 22.14 25.66
C TYR A 107 -12.40 22.69 26.24
N PRO A 108 -12.40 23.09 27.54
CA PRO A 108 -11.18 23.42 28.23
C PRO A 108 -10.14 22.32 28.18
N SER A 109 -8.89 22.69 27.96
CA SER A 109 -7.76 21.76 28.01
C SER A 109 -6.88 21.98 29.23
N VAL A 110 -6.48 20.91 29.89
CA VAL A 110 -5.55 20.94 31.02
C VAL A 110 -4.23 20.34 30.53
N SER A 111 -3.14 21.06 30.74
CA SER A 111 -1.80 20.62 30.42
C SER A 111 -0.91 20.61 31.67
N LEU A 112 -0.13 19.57 31.83
CA LEU A 112 0.95 19.51 32.81
C LEU A 112 2.27 19.72 32.05
N PHE A 113 3.09 20.62 32.50
CA PHE A 113 4.41 20.86 31.92
C PHE A 113 5.50 20.89 32.98
N GLY A 114 6.65 20.38 32.62
CA GLY A 114 7.88 20.47 33.40
C GLY A 114 9.00 21.03 32.54
N GLN A 115 9.78 21.91 33.10
CA GLN A 115 10.96 22.45 32.45
C GLN A 115 12.18 22.30 33.32
N LEU A 116 13.29 21.95 32.70
CA LEU A 116 14.63 21.94 33.27
C LEU A 116 15.48 22.82 32.38
N GLY A 117 16.22 23.72 32.96
CA GLY A 117 17.05 24.62 32.17
C GLY A 117 18.21 25.18 32.98
N THR A 118 19.22 25.68 32.29
CA THR A 118 20.25 26.52 32.84
C THR A 118 20.45 27.71 31.91
N ALA A 119 20.71 28.88 32.46
CA ALA A 119 20.91 30.10 31.68
C ALA A 119 22.25 30.68 31.95
N PHE A 120 22.94 31.13 30.91
CA PHE A 120 24.15 31.93 31.00
C PHE A 120 23.88 33.34 30.48
N ASN A 121 24.19 34.35 31.30
CA ASN A 121 24.04 35.75 30.91
C ASN A 121 25.37 36.47 31.04
N SER A 122 25.95 36.89 29.93
CA SER A 122 27.20 37.63 29.87
C SER A 122 27.08 39.12 30.26
N SER A 123 25.85 39.61 30.40
CA SER A 123 25.56 41.02 30.74
C SER A 123 25.46 41.26 32.25
N PHE A 124 25.77 40.26 33.07
CA PHE A 124 25.66 40.37 34.52
C PHE A 124 26.67 41.41 35.06
N LYS A 125 26.17 42.42 35.72
CA LYS A 125 27.00 43.41 36.44
C LYS A 125 27.15 42.94 37.89
N SER A 126 28.39 42.83 38.38
CA SER A 126 28.55 42.66 39.82
C SER A 126 28.53 44.01 40.51
N PHE A 127 27.81 44.09 41.58
CA PHE A 127 27.77 45.24 42.45
C PHE A 127 28.65 44.95 43.67
N ASN A 128 29.73 45.67 43.79
CA ASN A 128 30.58 45.60 44.99
C ASN A 128 30.26 46.82 45.83
N GLN A 129 29.94 46.62 47.09
CA GLN A 129 29.85 47.72 48.04
C GLN A 129 31.27 48.13 48.39
N VAL A 130 31.59 49.36 48.10
CA VAL A 130 32.87 49.98 48.51
C VAL A 130 32.58 50.99 49.57
N ASN A 131 33.28 50.88 50.72
CA ASN A 131 33.19 51.90 51.75
C ASN A 131 33.84 53.16 51.19
N ILE A 132 33.07 54.21 51.09
CA ILE A 132 33.50 55.56 50.59
C ILE A 132 33.94 56.49 51.70
N GLY A 133 34.00 56.00 52.91
CA GLY A 133 34.41 56.79 54.11
C GLY A 133 33.28 56.93 55.13
N ASP A 134 33.66 57.37 56.29
CA ASP A 134 32.70 57.57 57.35
C ASP A 134 32.10 58.97 57.22
N GLN A 135 30.76 59.04 57.29
CA GLN A 135 30.01 60.29 57.21
C GLN A 135 29.35 60.60 58.57
N PRO A 136 29.32 61.88 58.96
CA PRO A 136 28.66 62.26 60.21
C PRO A 136 27.16 62.03 60.10
N THR A 137 26.63 61.33 61.05
CA THR A 137 25.17 61.17 61.18
C THR A 137 24.56 62.40 61.92
N PRO A 138 23.21 62.61 61.83
CA PRO A 138 22.57 63.64 62.62
C PRO A 138 22.62 63.40 64.14
N ALA A 139 23.03 62.17 64.53
CA ALA A 139 23.19 61.82 65.93
C ALA A 139 24.51 62.36 66.50
N TYR A 140 24.47 62.91 67.70
CA TYR A 140 25.61 63.43 68.40
C TYR A 140 25.56 63.07 69.89
N ILE A 141 26.73 63.00 70.54
CA ILE A 141 26.85 62.85 71.97
C ILE A 141 27.32 64.22 72.52
N LEU A 142 26.67 64.72 73.63
CA LEU A 142 27.14 65.94 74.30
C LEU A 142 28.22 65.55 75.27
N SER A 143 29.43 66.15 75.10
CA SER A 143 30.53 66.09 76.06
C SER A 143 30.78 67.51 76.61
N GLY A 144 30.14 67.81 77.68
CA GLY A 144 30.08 69.16 78.19
C GLY A 144 29.21 70.09 77.32
N THR A 145 29.79 71.14 76.78
CA THR A 145 29.16 72.09 75.83
C THR A 145 29.39 71.67 74.33
N ASP A 146 30.22 70.68 74.05
CA ASP A 146 30.67 70.31 72.68
C ASP A 146 29.83 69.12 72.17
N LYS A 147 29.48 69.21 70.88
CA LYS A 147 28.74 68.18 70.18
C LYS A 147 29.79 67.26 69.46
N MET A 148 29.83 66.00 69.85
CA MET A 148 30.56 64.98 69.13
C MET A 148 29.63 64.19 68.23
N TYR A 149 29.80 64.35 66.94
CA TYR A 149 28.95 63.60 65.93
C TYR A 149 29.30 62.15 65.85
N VAL A 150 28.29 61.28 65.72
CA VAL A 150 28.50 59.85 65.46
C VAL A 150 28.70 59.70 63.96
N TYR A 151 29.76 59.02 63.58
CA TYR A 151 30.09 58.71 62.18
C TYR A 151 29.56 57.31 61.88
N SER A 152 28.97 57.12 60.66
CA SER A 152 28.61 55.79 60.15
C SER A 152 29.28 55.56 58.79
N PRO A 153 29.74 54.32 58.52
CA PRO A 153 30.37 53.98 57.25
C PRO A 153 29.30 54.11 56.14
N GLN A 154 29.61 54.83 55.09
CA GLN A 154 28.78 54.87 53.87
C GLN A 154 29.38 53.92 52.83
N PHE A 155 28.46 53.15 52.22
CA PHE A 155 28.82 52.21 51.16
C PHE A 155 28.16 52.68 49.86
N ASP A 156 28.97 52.75 48.79
CA ASP A 156 28.43 52.99 47.45
C ASP A 156 28.54 51.69 46.62
N ALA A 157 27.58 51.49 45.75
CA ALA A 157 27.50 50.30 44.91
C ALA A 157 28.16 50.56 43.54
N ILE A 158 29.44 50.16 43.43
CA ILE A 158 30.15 50.27 42.15
C ILE A 158 29.85 49.06 41.29
N SER A 159 29.21 49.32 40.13
CA SER A 159 28.92 48.31 39.15
C SER A 159 30.13 48.06 38.23
N SER A 160 30.65 46.83 38.15
CA SER A 160 31.68 46.46 37.22
C SER A 160 31.17 45.40 36.24
N LYS A 161 31.51 45.57 34.94
CA LYS A 161 31.32 44.53 33.94
C LYS A 161 32.40 43.46 34.10
N LYS A 162 32.00 42.22 34.27
CA LYS A 162 32.95 41.07 34.27
C LYS A 162 33.16 40.58 32.85
N SER A 163 34.38 40.16 32.55
CA SER A 163 34.70 39.49 31.28
C SER A 163 34.10 38.10 31.24
N PHE A 164 33.95 37.52 30.01
CA PHE A 164 33.44 36.16 29.84
C PHE A 164 34.18 35.14 30.71
N GLY A 165 35.52 35.19 30.73
CA GLY A 165 36.33 34.27 31.55
C GLY A 165 36.13 34.40 33.06
N GLN A 166 35.70 35.58 33.56
CA GLN A 166 35.34 35.80 34.96
C GLN A 166 33.92 35.34 35.31
N LEU A 167 33.07 35.27 34.31
CA LEU A 167 31.66 34.80 34.46
C LEU A 167 31.51 33.31 34.24
N TRP A 168 32.40 32.72 33.41
CA TRP A 168 32.38 31.31 33.06
C TRP A 168 33.18 30.45 34.03
N ASN A 169 32.53 29.82 34.96
CA ASN A 169 33.14 28.95 35.99
C ASN A 169 33.24 27.47 35.58
N GLY A 170 33.06 27.19 34.27
CA GLY A 170 32.96 25.84 33.76
C GLY A 170 31.52 25.30 33.75
N TYR A 171 31.30 24.26 32.92
CA TYR A 171 29.95 23.72 32.68
C TYR A 171 29.27 23.20 33.96
N GLY A 172 30.00 22.43 34.78
CA GLY A 172 29.46 21.85 36.00
C GLY A 172 29.02 22.89 37.03
N ALA A 173 29.83 23.93 37.23
CA ALA A 173 29.52 25.05 38.13
C ALA A 173 28.36 25.89 37.57
N GLN A 174 28.29 26.08 36.25
CA GLN A 174 27.21 26.79 35.56
C GLN A 174 25.87 26.09 35.74
N VAL A 175 25.84 24.75 35.52
CA VAL A 175 24.62 23.94 35.74
C VAL A 175 24.20 23.99 37.21
N LYS A 176 25.16 23.79 38.15
CA LYS A 176 24.85 23.81 39.57
C LYS A 176 24.31 25.15 40.07
N ASN A 177 24.88 26.27 39.60
CA ASN A 177 24.54 27.59 40.10
C ASN A 177 23.32 28.22 39.41
N ASN A 178 23.08 27.87 38.14
CA ASN A 178 22.00 28.44 37.32
C ASN A 178 20.94 27.43 36.90
N PHE A 179 20.93 26.23 37.53
CA PHE A 179 19.92 25.22 37.27
C PHE A 179 18.57 25.69 37.76
N GLY A 180 17.67 25.84 36.81
CA GLY A 180 16.26 26.14 37.06
C GLY A 180 15.38 24.94 36.77
N GLN A 181 14.48 24.66 37.65
CA GLN A 181 13.45 23.64 37.46
C GLN A 181 12.08 24.27 37.73
N GLY A 182 11.13 23.87 36.90
CA GLY A 182 9.75 24.33 37.07
C GLY A 182 8.78 23.23 36.68
N ILE A 183 7.72 23.09 37.45
CA ILE A 183 6.58 22.28 37.11
C ILE A 183 5.32 23.15 37.21
N GLY A 184 4.41 22.98 36.26
CA GLY A 184 3.22 23.78 36.27
C GLY A 184 2.03 23.08 35.63
N ILE A 185 0.85 23.52 35.97
CA ILE A 185 -0.41 23.10 35.37
C ILE A 185 -1.00 24.32 34.64
N GLY A 186 -1.28 24.13 33.34
CA GLY A 186 -1.95 25.12 32.51
C GLY A 186 -3.41 24.75 32.27
N LEU A 187 -4.35 25.65 32.45
CA LEU A 187 -5.74 25.52 32.03
C LEU A 187 -5.99 26.51 30.89
N SER A 188 -6.39 25.98 29.72
CA SER A 188 -6.74 26.82 28.56
C SER A 188 -8.20 26.63 28.21
N ILE A 189 -8.95 27.73 28.24
CA ILE A 189 -10.39 27.78 27.93
C ILE A 189 -10.55 28.58 26.65
N PRO A 190 -10.91 27.99 25.51
CA PRO A 190 -11.12 28.74 24.27
C PRO A 190 -12.46 29.47 24.32
N ILE A 191 -12.42 30.80 24.40
CA ILE A 191 -13.64 31.64 24.39
C ILE A 191 -14.01 31.95 22.93
N PHE A 192 -13.04 32.37 22.12
CA PHE A 192 -13.23 32.70 20.72
C PHE A 192 -11.95 32.39 19.93
N ASN A 193 -12.06 31.63 18.81
CA ASN A 193 -10.93 31.21 18.00
C ASN A 193 -11.15 31.51 16.50
N GLY A 194 -11.89 32.59 16.18
CA GLY A 194 -12.17 32.98 14.80
C GLY A 194 -12.96 31.94 14.01
N TRP A 195 -13.87 31.21 14.65
CA TRP A 195 -14.67 30.13 14.05
C TRP A 195 -13.87 28.91 13.59
N SER A 196 -12.56 28.83 13.84
CA SER A 196 -11.72 27.72 13.40
C SER A 196 -12.18 26.36 13.94
N ALA A 197 -12.61 26.30 15.20
CA ALA A 197 -13.16 25.07 15.79
C ALA A 197 -14.42 24.60 15.06
N ARG A 198 -15.35 25.54 14.78
CA ARG A 198 -16.60 25.26 14.05
C ARG A 198 -16.30 24.77 12.61
N ALA A 199 -15.40 25.45 11.91
CA ALA A 199 -14.98 25.05 10.58
C ALA A 199 -14.35 23.66 10.55
N ASN A 200 -13.54 23.32 11.56
CA ASN A 200 -12.93 21.98 11.68
C ASN A 200 -13.99 20.89 11.96
N ILE A 201 -14.98 21.18 12.78
CA ILE A 201 -16.10 20.26 13.03
C ILE A 201 -16.89 20.01 11.75
N GLU A 202 -17.22 21.07 11.00
CA GLU A 202 -17.95 20.90 9.72
C GLU A 202 -17.11 20.12 8.69
N ARG A 203 -15.81 20.38 8.58
CA ARG A 203 -14.93 19.57 7.73
C ARG A 203 -14.94 18.08 8.13
N ALA A 204 -14.87 17.79 9.43
CA ALA A 204 -14.92 16.42 9.92
C ALA A 204 -16.28 15.74 9.65
N LYS A 205 -17.40 16.47 9.68
CA LYS A 205 -18.70 15.94 9.25
C LYS A 205 -18.72 15.59 7.77
N TRP A 206 -18.17 16.47 6.94
CA TRP A 206 -18.07 16.23 5.50
C TRP A 206 -17.14 15.04 5.21
N ASP A 207 -16.07 14.84 5.98
CA ASP A 207 -15.21 13.64 5.85
C ASP A 207 -15.98 12.35 6.16
N ILE A 208 -16.78 12.31 7.24
CA ILE A 208 -17.68 11.19 7.54
C ILE A 208 -18.61 10.90 6.35
N LYS A 209 -19.25 11.94 5.78
CA LYS A 209 -20.14 11.79 4.64
C LYS A 209 -19.39 11.26 3.41
N SER A 210 -18.19 11.77 3.16
CA SER A 210 -17.32 11.28 2.08
C SER A 210 -16.95 9.80 2.26
N LYS A 211 -16.59 9.37 3.48
CA LYS A 211 -16.30 7.94 3.76
C LYS A 211 -17.54 7.05 3.62
N SER A 212 -18.71 7.56 4.03
CA SER A 212 -19.98 6.84 3.82
C SER A 212 -20.29 6.63 2.33
N LEU A 213 -20.14 7.67 1.50
CA LEU A 213 -20.33 7.55 0.06
C LEU A 213 -19.29 6.64 -0.60
N ALA A 214 -18.04 6.65 -0.13
CA ALA A 214 -17.02 5.72 -0.60
C ALA A 214 -17.39 4.25 -0.32
N ILE A 215 -17.98 3.95 0.85
CA ILE A 215 -18.51 2.61 1.15
C ILE A 215 -19.60 2.21 0.18
N GLU A 216 -20.55 3.11 -0.10
CA GLU A 216 -21.63 2.83 -1.07
C GLU A 216 -21.06 2.55 -2.47
N GLN A 217 -20.12 3.38 -2.92
CA GLN A 217 -19.45 3.21 -4.22
C GLN A 217 -18.69 1.89 -4.30
N ASP A 218 -17.86 1.57 -3.31
CA ASP A 218 -17.07 0.33 -3.29
C ASP A 218 -17.96 -0.91 -3.19
N THR A 219 -19.10 -0.81 -2.51
CA THR A 219 -20.09 -1.88 -2.43
C THR A 219 -20.76 -2.13 -3.79
N LEU A 220 -21.09 -1.06 -4.52
CA LEU A 220 -21.63 -1.16 -5.88
C LEU A 220 -20.59 -1.73 -6.85
N GLN A 221 -19.33 -1.28 -6.73
CA GLN A 221 -18.23 -1.80 -7.54
C GLN A 221 -18.02 -3.29 -7.28
N LEU A 222 -17.97 -3.72 -6.02
CA LEU A 222 -17.85 -5.15 -5.66
C LEU A 222 -18.98 -5.97 -6.26
N LYS A 223 -20.21 -5.44 -6.23
CA LYS A 223 -21.34 -6.11 -6.86
C LYS A 223 -21.14 -6.27 -8.37
N GLN A 224 -20.73 -5.20 -9.04
CA GLN A 224 -20.43 -5.23 -10.48
C GLN A 224 -19.33 -6.25 -10.79
N ASP A 225 -18.23 -6.24 -10.02
CA ASP A 225 -17.09 -7.13 -10.21
C ASP A 225 -17.50 -8.61 -10.09
N VAL A 226 -18.27 -8.94 -9.05
CA VAL A 226 -18.78 -10.31 -8.85
C VAL A 226 -19.70 -10.75 -10.01
N TYR A 227 -20.63 -9.89 -10.44
CA TYR A 227 -21.52 -10.22 -11.55
C TYR A 227 -20.78 -10.33 -12.89
N THR A 228 -19.76 -9.49 -13.09
CA THR A 228 -18.88 -9.56 -14.26
C THR A 228 -18.06 -10.84 -14.25
N ALA A 229 -17.45 -11.18 -13.13
CA ALA A 229 -16.68 -12.43 -12.97
C ALA A 229 -17.56 -13.67 -13.21
N PHE A 230 -18.81 -13.67 -12.69
CA PHE A 230 -19.76 -14.75 -12.93
C PHE A 230 -20.12 -14.88 -14.43
N SER A 231 -20.42 -13.75 -15.08
CA SER A 231 -20.76 -13.75 -16.51
C SER A 231 -19.60 -14.23 -17.37
N GLN A 232 -18.37 -13.85 -17.03
CA GLN A 232 -17.16 -14.30 -17.69
C GLN A 232 -16.92 -15.81 -17.48
N ALA A 233 -17.13 -16.32 -16.27
CA ALA A 233 -16.99 -17.74 -15.97
C ALA A 233 -18.04 -18.57 -16.70
N LEU A 234 -19.28 -18.10 -16.77
CA LEU A 234 -20.35 -18.75 -17.53
C LEU A 234 -20.05 -18.75 -19.04
N GLY A 235 -19.57 -17.62 -19.57
CA GLY A 235 -19.15 -17.52 -20.97
C GLY A 235 -17.99 -18.48 -21.30
N SER A 236 -16.99 -18.59 -20.41
CA SER A 236 -15.86 -19.53 -20.62
C SER A 236 -16.30 -20.98 -20.51
N PHE A 237 -17.27 -21.32 -19.65
CA PHE A 237 -17.87 -22.65 -19.62
C PHE A 237 -18.53 -23.03 -20.95
N HIS A 238 -19.33 -22.12 -21.52
CA HIS A 238 -19.93 -22.35 -22.84
C HIS A 238 -18.91 -22.45 -23.96
N THR A 239 -17.85 -21.62 -23.89
CA THR A 239 -16.73 -21.66 -24.84
C THR A 239 -16.00 -23.00 -24.76
N PHE A 240 -15.67 -23.48 -23.55
CA PHE A 240 -15.03 -24.78 -23.35
C PHE A 240 -15.87 -25.92 -23.94
N ASN A 241 -17.19 -25.94 -23.67
CA ASN A 241 -18.08 -26.96 -24.23
C ASN A 241 -18.17 -26.90 -25.77
N ALA A 242 -18.11 -25.71 -26.36
CA ALA A 242 -18.09 -25.55 -27.82
C ALA A 242 -16.75 -26.08 -28.39
N ARG A 243 -15.59 -25.75 -27.77
CA ARG A 243 -14.27 -26.25 -28.18
C ARG A 243 -14.15 -27.76 -28.02
N GLN A 244 -14.80 -28.37 -27.04
CA GLN A 244 -14.84 -29.82 -26.89
C GLN A 244 -15.56 -30.49 -28.09
N LYS A 245 -16.69 -29.90 -28.55
CA LYS A 245 -17.36 -30.37 -29.74
C LYS A 245 -16.55 -30.16 -31.02
N GLU A 246 -15.82 -29.03 -31.11
CA GLU A 246 -14.92 -28.73 -32.23
C GLU A 246 -13.85 -29.81 -32.35
N VAL A 247 -13.18 -30.20 -31.22
CA VAL A 247 -12.18 -31.27 -31.22
C VAL A 247 -12.77 -32.58 -31.71
N ALA A 248 -13.92 -32.99 -31.19
CA ALA A 248 -14.59 -34.23 -31.62
C ALA A 248 -14.91 -34.26 -33.14
N THR A 249 -15.25 -33.10 -33.70
CA THR A 249 -15.54 -32.96 -35.14
C THR A 249 -14.25 -32.98 -35.95
N ALA A 250 -13.18 -32.26 -35.48
CA ALA A 250 -11.90 -32.23 -36.13
C ALA A 250 -11.22 -33.63 -36.12
N GLU A 251 -11.37 -34.39 -35.04
CA GLU A 251 -10.85 -35.78 -34.96
C GLU A 251 -11.53 -36.68 -36.01
N ARG A 252 -12.85 -36.56 -36.13
CA ARG A 252 -13.60 -37.32 -37.18
C ARG A 252 -13.16 -36.89 -38.57
N SER A 253 -13.00 -35.56 -38.81
CA SER A 253 -12.52 -35.04 -40.11
C SER A 253 -11.14 -35.56 -40.46
N PHE A 254 -10.22 -35.55 -39.50
CA PHE A 254 -8.86 -36.05 -39.71
C PHE A 254 -8.81 -37.58 -39.95
N ASP A 255 -9.62 -38.37 -39.23
CA ASP A 255 -9.73 -39.82 -39.47
C ASP A 255 -10.20 -40.11 -40.90
N LEU A 256 -11.23 -39.37 -41.37
CA LEU A 256 -11.73 -39.53 -42.76
C LEU A 256 -10.69 -39.04 -43.78
N ALA A 257 -9.98 -37.93 -43.50
CA ALA A 257 -8.90 -37.43 -44.35
C ALA A 257 -7.75 -38.44 -44.44
N SER A 258 -7.36 -39.06 -43.33
CA SER A 258 -6.28 -40.07 -43.29
C SER A 258 -6.66 -41.30 -44.13
N LYS A 259 -7.88 -41.80 -44.00
CA LYS A 259 -8.36 -42.94 -44.81
C LYS A 259 -8.36 -42.63 -46.33
N ARG A 260 -8.70 -41.37 -46.72
CA ARG A 260 -8.68 -40.95 -48.14
C ARG A 260 -7.24 -40.78 -48.64
N TYR A 261 -6.33 -40.29 -47.77
CA TYR A 261 -4.92 -40.18 -48.08
C TYR A 261 -4.25 -41.54 -48.29
N ASP A 262 -4.53 -42.50 -47.41
CA ASP A 262 -3.96 -43.89 -47.48
C ASP A 262 -4.35 -44.62 -48.76
N ILE A 263 -5.54 -44.37 -49.31
CA ILE A 263 -5.99 -44.93 -50.59
C ILE A 263 -5.62 -44.04 -51.80
N GLY A 264 -4.84 -43.00 -51.61
CA GLY A 264 -4.31 -42.14 -52.69
C GLY A 264 -5.35 -41.18 -53.29
N THR A 265 -6.51 -40.95 -52.65
CA THR A 265 -7.59 -40.10 -53.17
C THR A 265 -7.59 -38.68 -52.59
N MET A 266 -6.53 -38.33 -51.81
CA MET A 266 -6.35 -37.03 -51.19
C MET A 266 -4.93 -36.54 -51.38
N GLN A 267 -4.76 -35.24 -51.59
CA GLN A 267 -3.45 -34.58 -51.69
C GLN A 267 -2.80 -34.46 -50.30
N THR A 268 -1.47 -34.54 -50.24
CA THR A 268 -0.70 -34.41 -48.99
C THR A 268 -1.01 -33.09 -48.26
N ILE A 269 -1.11 -31.99 -48.99
CA ILE A 269 -1.40 -30.65 -48.38
C ILE A 269 -2.78 -30.59 -47.75
N GLU A 270 -3.80 -31.24 -48.33
CA GLU A 270 -5.14 -31.31 -47.76
C GLU A 270 -5.14 -32.16 -46.47
N TRP A 271 -4.39 -33.26 -46.45
CA TRP A 271 -4.24 -34.08 -45.27
C TRP A 271 -3.55 -33.34 -44.14
N LEU A 272 -2.42 -32.64 -44.42
CA LEU A 272 -1.71 -31.79 -43.45
C LEU A 272 -2.57 -30.68 -42.92
N THR A 273 -3.42 -30.08 -43.77
CA THR A 273 -4.37 -29.04 -43.34
C THR A 273 -5.37 -29.60 -42.31
N ASN A 274 -5.92 -30.80 -42.55
CA ASN A 274 -6.80 -31.46 -41.59
C ASN A 274 -6.08 -31.81 -40.29
N GLN A 275 -4.80 -32.27 -40.37
CA GLN A 275 -3.96 -32.52 -39.20
C GLN A 275 -3.74 -31.24 -38.39
N SER A 276 -3.36 -30.15 -39.04
CA SER A 276 -3.16 -28.85 -38.41
C SER A 276 -4.43 -28.33 -37.75
N ASN A 277 -5.59 -28.48 -38.42
CA ASN A 277 -6.88 -28.11 -37.86
C ASN A 277 -7.20 -28.90 -36.58
N LEU A 278 -6.89 -30.21 -36.54
CA LEU A 278 -7.07 -31.02 -35.34
C LEU A 278 -6.15 -30.53 -34.19
N TYR A 279 -4.87 -30.31 -34.47
CA TYR A 279 -3.93 -29.81 -33.45
C TYR A 279 -4.38 -28.41 -32.90
N ASN A 280 -4.77 -27.52 -33.79
CA ASN A 280 -5.28 -26.19 -33.39
C ASN A 280 -6.57 -26.31 -32.55
N ALA A 281 -7.50 -27.20 -32.91
CA ALA A 281 -8.69 -27.45 -32.11
C ALA A 281 -8.35 -27.99 -30.71
N ARG A 282 -7.39 -28.91 -30.59
CA ARG A 282 -6.90 -29.42 -29.30
C ARG A 282 -6.26 -28.35 -28.43
N ILE A 283 -5.40 -27.51 -29.03
CA ILE A 283 -4.78 -26.37 -28.34
C ILE A 283 -5.84 -25.39 -27.85
N ASN A 284 -6.78 -25.03 -28.72
CA ASN A 284 -7.87 -24.11 -28.38
C ASN A 284 -8.78 -24.66 -27.26
N LYS A 285 -9.05 -25.96 -27.25
CA LYS A 285 -9.78 -26.63 -26.17
C LYS A 285 -9.00 -26.52 -24.85
N LEU A 286 -7.70 -26.80 -24.87
CA LEU A 286 -6.86 -26.71 -23.66
C LEU A 286 -6.83 -25.30 -23.10
N ILE A 287 -6.63 -24.30 -23.95
CA ILE A 287 -6.69 -22.89 -23.56
C ILE A 287 -8.05 -22.53 -22.94
N ALA A 288 -9.15 -22.94 -23.57
CA ALA A 288 -10.50 -22.66 -23.07
C ALA A 288 -10.76 -23.39 -21.73
N GLN A 289 -10.19 -24.56 -21.52
CA GLN A 289 -10.30 -25.33 -20.28
C GLN A 289 -9.61 -24.62 -19.12
N TYR A 290 -8.37 -24.17 -19.32
CA TYR A 290 -7.66 -23.36 -18.30
C TYR A 290 -8.36 -22.03 -18.05
N ASP A 291 -8.83 -21.33 -19.09
CA ASP A 291 -9.58 -20.09 -18.95
C ASP A 291 -10.82 -20.25 -18.08
N TYR A 292 -11.57 -21.34 -18.30
CA TYR A 292 -12.73 -21.67 -17.45
C TYR A 292 -12.32 -21.93 -16.00
N VAL A 293 -11.31 -22.77 -15.78
CA VAL A 293 -10.82 -23.09 -14.43
C VAL A 293 -10.37 -21.83 -13.68
N PHE A 294 -9.55 -21.00 -14.32
CA PHE A 294 -9.08 -19.76 -13.69
C PHE A 294 -10.22 -18.79 -13.34
N LYS A 295 -11.21 -18.64 -14.23
CA LYS A 295 -12.39 -17.80 -13.94
C LYS A 295 -13.23 -18.36 -12.81
N MET A 296 -13.31 -19.69 -12.68
CA MET A 296 -13.96 -20.33 -11.53
C MET A 296 -13.18 -20.08 -10.24
N LYS A 297 -11.85 -20.11 -10.27
CA LYS A 297 -11.01 -19.77 -9.10
C LYS A 297 -11.14 -18.31 -8.67
N VAL A 298 -11.37 -17.38 -9.61
CA VAL A 298 -11.74 -16.00 -9.28
C VAL A 298 -13.06 -15.93 -8.52
N LEU A 299 -14.05 -16.74 -8.89
CA LEU A 299 -15.31 -16.81 -8.14
C LEU A 299 -15.14 -17.42 -6.74
N GLU A 300 -14.31 -18.46 -6.60
CA GLU A 300 -13.95 -19.03 -5.29
C GLU A 300 -13.27 -18.00 -4.38
N PHE A 301 -12.37 -17.17 -4.94
CA PHE A 301 -11.77 -16.06 -4.23
C PHE A 301 -12.83 -15.07 -3.70
N TYR A 302 -13.82 -14.70 -4.51
CA TYR A 302 -14.93 -13.85 -4.03
C TYR A 302 -15.77 -14.54 -2.96
N LYS A 303 -15.91 -15.87 -2.97
CA LYS A 303 -16.56 -16.63 -1.87
C LYS A 303 -15.75 -16.64 -0.57
N GLY A 304 -14.46 -16.20 -0.60
CA GLY A 304 -13.57 -16.22 0.57
C GLY A 304 -12.97 -17.59 0.87
N GLN A 305 -13.00 -18.53 -0.08
CA GLN A 305 -12.46 -19.89 0.11
C GLN A 305 -10.95 -19.98 -0.12
N GLY A 306 -10.33 -18.90 -0.57
CA GLY A 306 -8.93 -18.91 -1.03
C GLY A 306 -8.77 -19.61 -2.39
N ILE A 307 -7.60 -19.46 -3.00
CA ILE A 307 -7.29 -20.13 -4.27
C ILE A 307 -6.63 -21.47 -3.94
N ARG A 308 -7.33 -22.56 -4.26
CA ARG A 308 -6.77 -23.93 -4.19
C ARG A 308 -6.62 -24.44 -5.61
N LEU A 309 -5.40 -24.80 -5.97
CA LEU A 309 -5.06 -25.44 -7.27
C LEU A 309 -4.93 -26.93 -7.10
#